data_0bccec63a09abe9c8ff640a781f995a6
#
_entry.id   0bccec63a09abe9c8ff640a781f995a6
#
_cell.length_a   1.000
_cell.length_b   1.000
_cell.length_c   1.000
_cell.angle_alpha   90.00
_cell.angle_beta   90.00
_cell.angle_gamma   90.00
#
_symmetry.space_group_name_H-M   'P 1'
#
loop_
_entity.id
_entity.type
_entity.pdbx_description
1 polymer ?
#
loop_
_entity_poly.entity_id
_entity_poly.type
_entity_poly.pdbx_seq_one_letter_code
_entity_poly.pdbx_strand_id
1 'polypeptide(L)'
;VVLALGAQRGAKLPGEEALLGAGVSWCATCDGMLYRGRDVAVVGLSHDAPAEANFLQEIGCRVTYAARRAPQGLRPDIPVVVGRQFAITGEGAVTGLQVDGAAIPCQGVFVLREAVAPSDQLPGLAVEDGYLTVDRAMATNLPGVFACGDCTGQPLQVAKAVGEGLIAGQSAAEYVDRLQLS
;
A
#
# COMPACT_ATOMS: atom_id res chain seq x y z
N VAL A 1 -12.87 -12.49 18.71
CA VAL A 1 -12.50 -11.16 18.22
C VAL A 1 -12.07 -11.27 16.77
N VAL A 2 -12.49 -10.32 15.88
CA VAL A 2 -12.01 -10.22 14.50
C VAL A 2 -11.27 -8.90 14.34
N LEU A 3 -10.02 -8.97 13.89
CA LEU A 3 -9.15 -7.82 13.62
C LEU A 3 -9.20 -7.51 12.11
N ALA A 4 -9.85 -6.41 11.75
CA ALA A 4 -9.92 -5.89 10.38
C ALA A 4 -9.31 -4.48 10.32
N LEU A 5 -8.05 -4.37 10.76
CA LEU A 5 -7.40 -3.10 11.11
C LEU A 5 -6.76 -2.39 9.90
N GLY A 6 -6.81 -3.01 8.71
CA GLY A 6 -6.10 -2.50 7.56
C GLY A 6 -4.58 -2.56 7.75
N ALA A 7 -3.85 -1.76 6.99
CA ALA A 7 -2.41 -1.63 7.10
C ALA A 7 -2.02 -0.17 7.33
N GLN A 8 -1.10 0.07 8.25
CA GLN A 8 -0.57 1.41 8.49
C GLN A 8 0.46 1.74 7.42
N ARG A 9 0.37 2.94 6.87
CA ARG A 9 1.38 3.52 5.99
C ARG A 9 2.13 4.59 6.77
N GLY A 10 3.45 4.66 6.58
CA GLY A 10 4.30 5.64 7.25
C GLY A 10 3.86 7.10 7.04
N ALA A 11 4.58 8.06 7.61
CA ALA A 11 4.23 9.48 7.55
C ALA A 11 3.94 9.97 6.13
N LYS A 12 2.87 10.73 5.98
CA LYS A 12 2.43 11.30 4.69
C LYS A 12 3.41 12.38 4.22
N LEU A 13 3.54 12.51 2.91
CA LEU A 13 4.30 13.59 2.30
C LEU A 13 3.47 14.89 2.27
N PRO A 14 4.12 16.06 2.28
CA PRO A 14 3.43 17.33 2.03
C PRO A 14 2.61 17.27 0.73
N GLY A 15 1.33 17.68 0.80
CA GLY A 15 0.38 17.65 -0.33
C GLY A 15 -0.29 16.30 -0.59
N GLU A 16 0.18 15.21 0.00
CA GLU A 16 -0.32 13.86 -0.28
C GLU A 16 -1.80 13.68 0.07
N GLU A 17 -2.18 14.08 1.27
CA GLU A 17 -3.56 13.89 1.76
C GLU A 17 -4.57 14.79 1.02
N ALA A 18 -4.19 16.02 0.75
CA ALA A 18 -5.04 16.99 0.08
C ALA A 18 -5.35 16.60 -1.38
N LEU A 19 -4.46 15.83 -2.02
CA LEU A 19 -4.55 15.45 -3.42
C LEU A 19 -4.80 13.94 -3.63
N LEU A 20 -5.09 13.21 -2.55
CA LEU A 20 -5.44 11.79 -2.64
C LEU A 20 -6.72 11.59 -3.46
N GLY A 21 -6.65 10.75 -4.50
CA GLY A 21 -7.72 10.58 -5.47
C GLY A 21 -7.84 11.70 -6.51
N ALA A 22 -7.14 12.82 -6.31
CA ALA A 22 -7.05 13.94 -7.25
C ALA A 22 -5.68 13.99 -7.97
N GLY A 23 -5.09 12.81 -8.19
CA GLY A 23 -3.79 12.65 -8.82
C GLY A 23 -2.78 11.92 -7.94
N VAL A 24 -3.01 11.78 -6.64
CA VAL A 24 -2.20 10.93 -5.75
C VAL A 24 -2.85 9.56 -5.60
N SER A 25 -2.02 8.52 -5.71
CA SER A 25 -2.42 7.12 -5.47
C SER A 25 -1.37 6.38 -4.64
N TRP A 26 -1.81 5.33 -3.96
CA TRP A 26 -0.97 4.41 -3.19
C TRP A 26 -0.88 3.00 -3.81
N CYS A 27 -1.47 2.82 -4.99
CA CYS A 27 -1.60 1.50 -5.61
C CYS A 27 -1.47 1.63 -7.15
N ALA A 28 -0.35 1.18 -7.69
CA ALA A 28 -0.11 1.23 -9.14
C ALA A 28 -1.10 0.33 -9.90
N THR A 29 -1.39 -0.85 -9.40
CA THR A 29 -2.30 -1.81 -10.05
C THR A 29 -3.76 -1.37 -9.98
N CYS A 30 -4.15 -0.57 -8.97
CA CYS A 30 -5.52 -0.07 -8.81
C CYS A 30 -5.81 1.07 -9.80
N ASP A 31 -4.93 2.06 -9.87
CA ASP A 31 -5.20 3.34 -10.51
C ASP A 31 -4.35 3.59 -11.76
N GLY A 32 -3.33 2.79 -12.00
CA GLY A 32 -2.35 3.02 -13.08
C GLY A 32 -2.98 3.20 -14.46
N MET A 33 -4.03 2.42 -14.77
CA MET A 33 -4.74 2.51 -16.05
C MET A 33 -5.38 3.88 -16.32
N LEU A 34 -5.72 4.64 -15.26
CA LEU A 34 -6.26 6.01 -15.38
C LEU A 34 -5.22 7.02 -15.90
N TYR A 35 -3.93 6.64 -15.79
CA TYR A 35 -2.79 7.48 -16.17
C TYR A 35 -2.07 7.03 -17.44
N ARG A 36 -2.65 6.09 -18.18
CA ARG A 36 -2.09 5.65 -19.45
C ARG A 36 -1.86 6.83 -20.41
N GLY A 37 -0.64 6.95 -20.96
CA GLY A 37 -0.24 8.05 -21.82
C GLY A 37 0.05 9.37 -21.10
N ARG A 38 0.02 9.39 -19.76
CA ARG A 38 0.31 10.58 -18.95
C ARG A 38 1.69 10.49 -18.29
N ASP A 39 2.21 11.66 -17.88
CA ASP A 39 3.40 11.74 -17.07
C ASP A 39 3.05 11.48 -15.62
N VAL A 40 3.72 10.52 -14.99
CA VAL A 40 3.54 10.15 -13.59
C VAL A 40 4.87 10.12 -12.86
N ALA A 41 4.86 10.54 -11.60
CA ALA A 41 5.98 10.35 -10.72
C ALA A 41 5.70 9.20 -9.74
N VAL A 42 6.68 8.35 -9.52
CA VAL A 42 6.64 7.33 -8.47
C VAL A 42 7.59 7.73 -7.35
N VAL A 43 7.07 7.87 -6.13
CA VAL A 43 7.91 8.04 -4.93
C VAL A 43 8.09 6.66 -4.30
N GLY A 44 9.29 6.08 -4.52
CA GLY A 44 9.63 4.74 -4.05
C GLY A 44 10.13 4.77 -2.60
N LEU A 45 9.30 4.29 -1.69
CA LEU A 45 9.54 4.21 -0.24
C LEU A 45 9.41 2.78 0.28
N SER A 46 9.18 1.79 -0.60
CA SER A 46 9.15 0.36 -0.30
C SER A 46 10.13 -0.38 -1.22
N HIS A 47 10.41 -1.62 -0.88
CA HIS A 47 11.29 -2.47 -1.71
C HIS A 47 10.60 -2.90 -3.01
N ASP A 48 9.27 -3.00 -3.04
CA ASP A 48 8.46 -3.39 -4.20
C ASP A 48 8.20 -2.23 -5.17
N ALA A 49 8.46 -0.99 -4.76
CA ALA A 49 8.18 0.20 -5.56
C ALA A 49 8.81 0.17 -6.98
N PRO A 50 10.03 -0.38 -7.20
CA PRO A 50 10.58 -0.50 -8.54
C PRO A 50 9.75 -1.41 -9.46
N ALA A 51 9.21 -2.52 -8.95
CA ALA A 51 8.36 -3.43 -9.71
C ALA A 51 7.03 -2.76 -10.10
N GLU A 52 6.42 -2.01 -9.19
CA GLU A 52 5.21 -1.24 -9.47
C GLU A 52 5.45 -0.10 -10.47
N ALA A 53 6.61 0.57 -10.41
CA ALA A 53 7.00 1.57 -11.40
C ALA A 53 7.21 0.95 -12.80
N ASN A 54 7.81 -0.23 -12.87
CA ASN A 54 7.95 -0.99 -14.10
C ASN A 54 6.58 -1.33 -14.70
N PHE A 55 5.64 -1.76 -13.87
CA PHE A 55 4.26 -2.03 -14.30
C PHE A 55 3.59 -0.78 -14.88
N LEU A 56 3.70 0.38 -14.21
CA LEU A 56 3.16 1.64 -14.73
C LEU A 56 3.73 1.99 -16.11
N GLN A 57 5.03 1.80 -16.31
CA GLN A 57 5.68 2.00 -17.60
C GLN A 57 5.16 1.03 -18.66
N GLU A 58 4.96 -0.25 -18.31
CA GLU A 58 4.46 -1.29 -19.21
C GLU A 58 3.03 -1.02 -19.70
N ILE A 59 2.16 -0.51 -18.84
CA ILE A 59 0.78 -0.14 -19.22
C ILE A 59 0.70 1.16 -20.01
N GLY A 60 1.85 1.84 -20.24
CA GLY A 60 1.97 3.00 -21.11
C GLY A 60 1.93 4.35 -20.40
N CYS A 61 2.18 4.43 -19.10
CA CYS A 61 2.50 5.69 -18.44
C CYS A 61 3.93 6.13 -18.79
N ARG A 62 4.22 7.43 -18.75
CA ARG A 62 5.59 7.96 -18.79
C ARG A 62 6.06 8.18 -17.35
N VAL A 63 6.86 7.25 -16.84
CA VAL A 63 7.23 7.19 -15.43
C VAL A 63 8.53 7.95 -15.17
N THR A 64 8.55 8.77 -14.10
CA THR A 64 9.78 9.26 -13.45
C THR A 64 9.82 8.69 -12.03
N TYR A 65 10.90 8.02 -11.68
CA TYR A 65 11.06 7.40 -10.37
C TYR A 65 11.86 8.30 -9.43
N ALA A 66 11.30 8.64 -8.29
CA ALA A 66 11.93 9.43 -7.25
C ALA A 66 12.17 8.60 -5.98
N ALA A 67 13.38 8.59 -5.43
CA ALA A 67 13.71 7.81 -4.25
C ALA A 67 14.86 8.44 -3.44
N ARG A 68 15.05 7.97 -2.22
CA ARG A 68 16.17 8.38 -1.36
C ARG A 68 17.50 7.74 -1.77
N ARG A 69 17.47 6.65 -2.53
CA ARG A 69 18.63 5.89 -3.03
C ARG A 69 18.31 5.36 -4.42
N ALA A 70 19.34 5.08 -5.20
CA ALA A 70 19.17 4.42 -6.48
C ALA A 70 18.48 3.05 -6.29
N PRO A 71 17.36 2.79 -7.00
CA PRO A 71 16.62 1.54 -6.88
C PRO A 71 17.37 0.39 -7.55
N GLN A 72 17.09 -0.83 -7.10
CA GLN A 72 17.46 -2.06 -7.82
C GLN A 72 16.23 -2.60 -8.54
N GLY A 73 16.42 -3.23 -9.69
CA GLY A 73 15.33 -3.86 -10.45
C GLY A 73 14.43 -2.90 -11.23
N LEU A 74 14.73 -1.61 -11.24
CA LEU A 74 14.03 -0.64 -12.08
C LEU A 74 14.50 -0.77 -13.53
N ARG A 75 13.58 -0.64 -14.47
CA ARG A 75 13.87 -0.60 -15.91
C ARG A 75 14.81 0.56 -16.26
N PRO A 76 15.78 0.33 -17.17
CA PRO A 76 16.78 1.35 -17.51
C PRO A 76 16.22 2.55 -18.28
N ASP A 77 15.04 2.42 -18.87
CA ASP A 77 14.34 3.49 -19.60
C ASP A 77 13.52 4.41 -18.69
N ILE A 78 13.41 4.11 -17.39
CA ILE A 78 12.74 4.98 -16.41
C ILE A 78 13.77 5.95 -15.81
N PRO A 79 13.59 7.27 -15.99
CA PRO A 79 14.42 8.28 -15.33
C PRO A 79 14.36 8.19 -13.81
N VAL A 80 15.50 8.30 -13.15
CA VAL A 80 15.61 8.26 -11.68
C VAL A 80 16.07 9.60 -11.14
N VAL A 81 15.33 10.11 -10.16
CA VAL A 81 15.69 11.30 -9.39
C VAL A 81 15.95 10.90 -7.94
N VAL A 82 17.17 11.07 -7.47
CA VAL A 82 17.53 10.77 -6.08
C VAL A 82 17.47 12.05 -5.26
N GLY A 83 16.74 12.01 -4.12
CA GLY A 83 16.62 13.13 -3.21
C GLY A 83 16.10 12.71 -1.83
N ARG A 84 16.06 13.64 -0.90
CA ARG A 84 15.69 13.38 0.50
C ARG A 84 14.33 13.90 0.88
N GLN A 85 13.92 15.01 0.29
CA GLN A 85 12.64 15.68 0.57
C GLN A 85 11.73 15.58 -0.65
N PHE A 86 10.51 15.13 -0.42
CA PHE A 86 9.49 14.99 -1.45
C PHE A 86 8.26 15.81 -1.03
N ALA A 87 7.69 16.57 -1.95
CA ALA A 87 6.45 17.30 -1.74
C ALA A 87 5.61 17.25 -3.02
N ILE A 88 4.32 16.97 -2.87
CA ILE A 88 3.40 16.89 -3.99
C ILE A 88 2.74 18.26 -4.18
N THR A 89 2.69 18.74 -5.40
CA THR A 89 2.16 20.07 -5.74
C THR A 89 0.91 19.98 -6.59
N GLY A 90 0.00 20.92 -6.36
CA GLY A 90 -1.26 21.07 -7.12
C GLY A 90 -2.33 21.78 -6.30
N GLU A 91 -3.31 22.32 -7.00
CA GLU A 91 -4.56 22.88 -6.45
C GLU A 91 -5.72 22.13 -7.10
N GLY A 92 -6.48 21.35 -6.29
CA GLY A 92 -7.59 20.53 -6.78
C GLY A 92 -7.17 19.29 -7.60
N ALA A 93 -5.97 19.27 -8.18
CA ALA A 93 -5.37 18.12 -8.84
C ALA A 93 -3.83 18.22 -8.79
N VAL A 94 -3.14 17.07 -8.92
CA VAL A 94 -1.68 17.02 -9.00
C VAL A 94 -1.18 17.76 -10.24
N THR A 95 -0.18 18.61 -10.05
CA THR A 95 0.56 19.29 -11.13
C THR A 95 2.04 18.90 -11.15
N GLY A 96 2.56 18.29 -10.09
CA GLY A 96 3.93 17.85 -10.03
C GLY A 96 4.36 17.25 -8.70
N LEU A 97 5.60 16.78 -8.70
CA LEU A 97 6.35 16.35 -7.54
C LEU A 97 7.59 17.26 -7.38
N GLN A 98 7.87 17.71 -6.19
CA GLN A 98 9.14 18.35 -5.86
C GLN A 98 10.08 17.35 -5.18
N VAL A 99 11.33 17.34 -5.62
CA VAL A 99 12.41 16.54 -5.00
C VAL A 99 13.53 17.49 -4.64
N ASP A 100 13.80 17.67 -3.35
CA ASP A 100 14.78 18.64 -2.81
C ASP A 100 14.61 20.05 -3.42
N GLY A 101 13.36 20.47 -3.67
CA GLY A 101 13.00 21.75 -4.26
C GLY A 101 12.98 21.78 -5.80
N ALA A 102 13.52 20.78 -6.49
CA ALA A 102 13.42 20.68 -7.95
C ALA A 102 12.06 20.11 -8.36
N ALA A 103 11.39 20.78 -9.30
CA ALA A 103 10.05 20.38 -9.76
C ALA A 103 10.12 19.33 -10.87
N ILE A 104 9.29 18.30 -10.75
CA ILE A 104 9.02 17.28 -11.75
C ILE A 104 7.55 17.44 -12.16
N PRO A 105 7.25 18.00 -13.33
CA PRO A 105 5.86 18.12 -13.81
C PRO A 105 5.26 16.74 -14.06
N CYS A 106 4.06 16.48 -13.52
CA CYS A 106 3.33 15.23 -13.75
C CYS A 106 1.84 15.41 -13.45
N GLN A 107 1.02 14.49 -13.95
CA GLN A 107 -0.42 14.47 -13.73
C GLN A 107 -0.83 13.46 -12.66
N GLY A 108 0.10 12.62 -12.22
CA GLY A 108 -0.13 11.65 -11.15
C GLY A 108 1.12 11.40 -10.32
N VAL A 109 0.94 11.16 -9.03
CA VAL A 109 2.02 10.77 -8.10
C VAL A 109 1.62 9.49 -7.39
N PHE A 110 2.38 8.42 -7.62
CA PHE A 110 2.22 7.14 -6.92
C PHE A 110 3.19 7.10 -5.75
N VAL A 111 2.66 7.14 -4.52
CA VAL A 111 3.47 7.07 -3.30
C VAL A 111 3.47 5.65 -2.79
N LEU A 112 4.50 4.89 -3.17
CA LEU A 112 4.62 3.46 -2.90
C LEU A 112 5.50 3.24 -1.68
N ARG A 113 4.87 2.97 -0.54
CA ARG A 113 5.53 2.72 0.75
C ARG A 113 5.08 1.40 1.35
N GLU A 114 5.91 0.86 2.22
CA GLU A 114 5.56 -0.33 2.97
C GLU A 114 4.31 -0.08 3.82
N ALA A 115 3.40 -1.05 3.78
CA ALA A 115 2.27 -1.12 4.67
C ALA A 115 2.62 -2.10 5.78
N VAL A 116 2.34 -1.77 7.03
CA VAL A 116 2.58 -2.62 8.20
C VAL A 116 1.26 -2.84 8.94
N ALA A 117 1.05 -4.05 9.41
CA ALA A 117 -0.09 -4.33 10.26
C ALA A 117 0.05 -3.59 11.60
N PRO A 118 -1.04 -3.05 12.17
CA PRO A 118 -1.03 -2.46 13.48
C PRO A 118 -0.99 -3.53 14.57
N SER A 119 0.16 -4.20 14.71
CA SER A 119 0.40 -5.31 15.65
C SER A 119 0.34 -4.88 17.12
N ASP A 120 0.49 -3.58 17.40
CA ASP A 120 0.47 -3.03 18.75
C ASP A 120 -0.92 -3.03 19.40
N GLN A 121 -1.97 -3.31 18.63
CA GLN A 121 -3.35 -3.33 19.12
C GLN A 121 -3.65 -4.48 20.10
N LEU A 122 -2.94 -5.60 19.93
CA LEU A 122 -3.10 -6.76 20.80
C LEU A 122 -1.73 -7.44 21.03
N PRO A 123 -1.17 -7.36 22.26
CA PRO A 123 0.10 -7.99 22.58
C PRO A 123 0.09 -9.50 22.37
N GLY A 124 1.17 -10.03 21.83
CA GLY A 124 1.36 -11.48 21.63
C GLY A 124 0.89 -11.99 20.26
N LEU A 125 0.37 -11.14 19.38
CA LEU A 125 0.10 -11.54 18.00
C LEU A 125 1.40 -11.88 17.26
N ALA A 126 1.38 -12.98 16.50
CA ALA A 126 2.47 -13.33 15.60
C ALA A 126 2.47 -12.43 14.37
N VAL A 127 3.66 -11.93 14.03
CA VAL A 127 3.88 -11.05 12.88
C VAL A 127 5.00 -11.61 12.03
N GLU A 128 4.80 -11.70 10.73
CA GLU A 128 5.80 -12.06 9.73
C GLU A 128 5.76 -11.02 8.60
N ASP A 129 6.92 -10.55 8.16
CA ASP A 129 7.06 -9.51 7.12
C ASP A 129 6.20 -8.25 7.34
N GLY A 130 5.93 -7.90 8.61
CA GLY A 130 5.12 -6.74 8.98
C GLY A 130 3.61 -6.96 8.93
N TYR A 131 3.13 -8.19 8.76
CA TYR A 131 1.71 -8.55 8.72
C TYR A 131 1.36 -9.59 9.80
N LEU A 132 0.07 -9.59 10.21
CA LEU A 132 -0.43 -10.59 11.15
C LEU A 132 -0.48 -11.97 10.49
N THR A 133 0.13 -12.95 11.13
CA THR A 133 0.10 -14.34 10.64
C THR A 133 -1.24 -14.99 10.96
N VAL A 134 -1.88 -15.55 9.93
CA VAL A 134 -3.15 -16.28 10.05
C VAL A 134 -3.10 -17.60 9.29
N ASP A 135 -3.92 -18.54 9.71
CA ASP A 135 -4.16 -19.78 8.98
C ASP A 135 -5.25 -19.62 7.89
N ARG A 136 -5.65 -20.72 7.23
CA ARG A 136 -6.69 -20.70 6.21
C ARG A 136 -8.08 -20.34 6.73
N ALA A 137 -8.32 -20.48 8.03
CA ALA A 137 -9.54 -20.08 8.71
C ALA A 137 -9.47 -18.64 9.23
N MET A 138 -8.44 -17.89 8.85
CA MET A 138 -8.14 -16.55 9.36
C MET A 138 -7.90 -16.49 10.87
N ALA A 139 -7.57 -17.64 11.51
CA ALA A 139 -7.24 -17.67 12.92
C ALA A 139 -5.78 -17.25 13.14
N THR A 140 -5.57 -16.41 14.14
CA THR A 140 -4.23 -16.00 14.59
C THR A 140 -3.64 -17.06 15.55
N ASN A 141 -2.42 -16.82 16.03
CA ASN A 141 -1.82 -17.63 17.08
C ASN A 141 -2.51 -17.51 18.46
N LEU A 142 -3.41 -16.53 18.64
CA LEU A 142 -4.15 -16.33 19.89
C LEU A 142 -5.54 -16.98 19.78
N PRO A 143 -5.93 -17.91 20.69
CA PRO A 143 -7.23 -18.55 20.62
C PRO A 143 -8.41 -17.57 20.64
N GLY A 144 -9.35 -17.72 19.72
CA GLY A 144 -10.53 -16.85 19.60
C GLY A 144 -10.26 -15.48 18.98
N VAL A 145 -9.06 -15.27 18.44
CA VAL A 145 -8.67 -14.07 17.71
C VAL A 145 -8.42 -14.41 16.25
N PHE A 146 -9.12 -13.73 15.35
CA PHE A 146 -9.05 -13.86 13.90
C PHE A 146 -8.60 -12.52 13.31
N ALA A 147 -7.95 -12.55 12.14
CA ALA A 147 -7.56 -11.33 11.44
C ALA A 147 -7.86 -11.45 9.94
N CYS A 148 -8.19 -10.34 9.29
CA CYS A 148 -8.54 -10.33 7.87
C CYS A 148 -8.24 -8.97 7.20
N GLY A 149 -8.13 -8.97 5.89
CA GLY A 149 -7.89 -7.79 5.08
C GLY A 149 -6.41 -7.41 5.03
N ASP A 150 -6.12 -6.12 4.83
CA ASP A 150 -4.75 -5.66 4.59
C ASP A 150 -3.78 -5.95 5.75
N CYS A 151 -4.27 -6.13 6.96
CA CYS A 151 -3.41 -6.46 8.12
C CYS A 151 -2.83 -7.87 8.05
N THR A 152 -3.33 -8.76 7.18
CA THR A 152 -2.83 -10.13 7.00
C THR A 152 -1.88 -10.27 5.79
N GLY A 153 -1.59 -9.19 5.08
CA GLY A 153 -0.61 -9.19 3.98
C GLY A 153 -1.17 -8.84 2.62
N GLN A 154 -0.31 -8.94 1.64
CA GLN A 154 -0.63 -8.67 0.23
C GLN A 154 -1.46 -9.79 -0.42
N PRO A 155 -2.18 -9.48 -1.53
CA PRO A 155 -2.35 -8.15 -2.13
C PRO A 155 -3.29 -7.26 -1.31
N LEU A 156 -2.97 -5.95 -1.19
CA LEU A 156 -3.82 -4.98 -0.48
C LEU A 156 -4.98 -4.57 -1.38
N GLN A 157 -5.98 -5.44 -1.50
CA GLN A 157 -7.11 -5.32 -2.43
C GLN A 157 -8.44 -5.52 -1.72
N VAL A 158 -9.45 -4.74 -2.12
CA VAL A 158 -10.81 -4.84 -1.57
C VAL A 158 -11.38 -6.25 -1.72
N ALA A 159 -11.17 -6.90 -2.85
CA ALA A 159 -11.66 -8.26 -3.09
C ALA A 159 -11.08 -9.29 -2.10
N LYS A 160 -9.77 -9.18 -1.78
CA LYS A 160 -9.12 -9.99 -0.73
C LYS A 160 -9.73 -9.70 0.64
N ALA A 161 -9.84 -8.43 1.01
CA ALA A 161 -10.38 -8.03 2.31
C ALA A 161 -11.82 -8.53 2.51
N VAL A 162 -12.66 -8.49 1.47
CA VAL A 162 -14.03 -9.03 1.49
C VAL A 162 -14.03 -10.55 1.66
N GLY A 163 -13.21 -11.26 0.89
CA GLY A 163 -13.12 -12.74 0.97
C GLY A 163 -12.62 -13.22 2.32
N GLU A 164 -11.55 -12.62 2.83
CA GLU A 164 -11.00 -12.95 4.15
C GLU A 164 -11.95 -12.56 5.29
N GLY A 165 -12.64 -11.41 5.16
CA GLY A 165 -13.64 -10.97 6.12
C GLY A 165 -14.79 -11.96 6.27
N LEU A 166 -15.27 -12.57 5.15
CA LEU A 166 -16.26 -13.63 5.18
C LEU A 166 -15.74 -14.85 5.96
N ILE A 167 -14.54 -15.32 5.64
CA ILE A 167 -13.94 -16.49 6.30
C ILE A 167 -13.73 -16.21 7.80
N ALA A 168 -13.14 -15.07 8.16
CA ALA A 168 -12.91 -14.70 9.55
C ALA A 168 -14.22 -14.61 10.36
N GLY A 169 -15.28 -14.05 9.76
CA GLY A 169 -16.59 -13.95 10.38
C GLY A 169 -17.22 -15.31 10.67
N GLN A 170 -17.19 -16.23 9.69
CA GLN A 170 -17.69 -17.60 9.86
C GLN A 170 -16.89 -18.36 10.90
N SER A 171 -15.56 -18.31 10.83
CA SER A 171 -14.68 -18.98 11.79
C SER A 171 -14.85 -18.48 13.22
N ALA A 172 -15.08 -17.16 13.39
CA ALA A 172 -15.36 -16.58 14.69
C ALA A 172 -16.70 -17.04 15.27
N ALA A 173 -17.75 -17.13 14.43
CA ALA A 173 -19.05 -17.66 14.85
C ALA A 173 -18.95 -19.12 15.29
N GLU A 174 -18.32 -19.98 14.48
CA GLU A 174 -18.09 -21.39 14.83
C GLU A 174 -17.27 -21.57 16.11
N TYR A 175 -16.31 -20.67 16.35
CA TYR A 175 -15.53 -20.69 17.59
C TYR A 175 -16.41 -20.40 18.80
N VAL A 176 -17.29 -19.41 18.73
CA VAL A 176 -18.23 -19.05 19.81
C VAL A 176 -19.22 -20.20 20.07
N ASP A 177 -19.79 -20.79 19.01
CA ASP A 177 -20.74 -21.89 19.13
C ASP A 177 -20.12 -23.11 19.85
N ARG A 178 -18.86 -23.42 19.54
CA ARG A 178 -18.11 -24.49 20.24
C ARG A 178 -17.91 -24.22 21.72
N LEU A 179 -17.70 -22.95 22.12
CA LEU A 179 -17.55 -22.59 23.52
C LEU A 179 -18.86 -22.68 24.31
N GLN A 180 -19.99 -22.52 23.64
CA GLN A 180 -21.32 -22.63 24.28
C GLN A 180 -21.77 -24.07 24.47
N LEU A 181 -21.17 -25.01 23.74
CA LEU A 181 -21.47 -26.45 23.79
C LEU A 181 -20.55 -27.24 24.73
N SER A 182 -19.51 -26.61 25.25
CA SER A 182 -18.53 -27.19 26.19
C SER A 182 -18.81 -26.78 27.62
#